data_01d51207182ec16a37d46027faffbfe6
#
_entry.id   01d51207182ec16a37d46027faffbfe6
#
_cell.length_a   1.000
_cell.length_b   1.000
_cell.length_c   1.000
_cell.angle_alpha   90.00
_cell.angle_beta   90.00
_cell.angle_gamma   90.00
#
_symmetry.space_group_name_H-M   'P 1'
#
loop_
_entity.id
_entity.type
_entity.pdbx_description
1 polymer ?
#
loop_
_entity_poly.entity_id
_entity_poly.type
_entity_poly.pdbx_seq_one_letter_code
_entity_poly.pdbx_strand_id
1 'polypeptide(L)'
;MHIFSKKQPDLNMSNPKVREEVKDIMRFWLDMGVDGFREDVITYIAKADGLPSAKIKLPAATGMQYYTNLPKVHDYLAEFKRDVLDFYDCFTVGEGPRMEPEVALSYVREGKDKVLDMMINFAHMEADCFITDFLQRPFDLIKLKKAFTKWQTKMYGKGWNALYMENHDHPR
;
A
#
# COMPACT_ATOMS: atom_id res chain seq x y z
N MET A 1 13.55 8.91 -10.81
CA MET A 1 13.02 9.33 -9.51
C MET A 1 13.28 8.22 -8.50
N HIS A 2 13.37 8.52 -7.22
CA HIS A 2 13.43 7.57 -6.12
C HIS A 2 12.70 8.18 -4.92
N ILE A 3 11.91 7.38 -4.22
CA ILE A 3 11.22 7.82 -2.99
C ILE A 3 12.09 7.47 -1.78
N PHE A 4 12.64 6.27 -1.74
CA PHE A 4 13.43 5.76 -0.62
C PHE A 4 14.93 6.02 -0.79
N SER A 5 15.62 5.28 -1.62
CA SER A 5 17.07 5.36 -1.77
C SER A 5 17.49 5.69 -3.21
N LYS A 6 18.59 6.44 -3.36
CA LYS A 6 19.21 6.68 -4.68
C LYS A 6 19.60 5.39 -5.42
N LYS A 7 19.84 4.32 -4.68
CA LYS A 7 20.16 3.00 -5.22
C LYS A 7 18.93 2.16 -5.56
N GLN A 8 17.73 2.66 -5.28
CA GLN A 8 16.45 1.98 -5.46
C GLN A 8 15.50 2.90 -6.26
N PRO A 9 15.71 3.01 -7.58
CA PRO A 9 14.88 3.86 -8.42
C PRO A 9 13.47 3.30 -8.55
N ASP A 10 12.48 4.19 -8.55
CA ASP A 10 11.09 3.83 -8.81
C ASP A 10 10.91 3.47 -10.29
N LEU A 11 10.16 2.41 -10.56
CA LEU A 11 9.73 2.05 -11.90
C LEU A 11 8.79 3.11 -12.47
N ASN A 12 8.91 3.38 -13.76
CA ASN A 12 8.00 4.29 -14.46
C ASN A 12 6.71 3.57 -14.87
N MET A 13 5.77 3.45 -13.95
CA MET A 13 4.49 2.78 -14.20
C MET A 13 3.59 3.49 -15.23
N SER A 14 3.90 4.76 -15.60
CA SER A 14 3.21 5.43 -16.71
C SER A 14 3.58 4.82 -18.08
N ASN A 15 4.73 4.13 -18.16
CA ASN A 15 5.14 3.43 -19.38
C ASN A 15 4.41 2.07 -19.47
N PRO A 16 3.58 1.83 -20.50
CA PRO A 16 2.86 0.56 -20.64
C PRO A 16 3.79 -0.65 -20.81
N LYS A 17 4.99 -0.48 -21.36
CA LYS A 17 5.97 -1.57 -21.46
C LYS A 17 6.47 -2.02 -20.09
N VAL A 18 6.66 -1.08 -19.16
CA VAL A 18 7.03 -1.41 -17.78
C VAL A 18 5.92 -2.19 -17.09
N ARG A 19 4.67 -1.80 -17.29
CA ARG A 19 3.54 -2.54 -16.73
C ARG A 19 3.42 -3.95 -17.33
N GLU A 20 3.70 -4.11 -18.64
CA GLU A 20 3.71 -5.45 -19.26
C GLU A 20 4.80 -6.34 -18.65
N GLU A 21 6.01 -5.83 -18.47
CA GLU A 21 7.09 -6.58 -17.80
C GLU A 21 6.71 -6.97 -16.36
N VAL A 22 6.02 -6.08 -15.62
CA VAL A 22 5.51 -6.41 -14.28
C VAL A 22 4.47 -7.54 -14.35
N LYS A 23 3.55 -7.49 -15.33
CA LYS A 23 2.57 -8.57 -15.54
C LYS A 23 3.25 -9.89 -15.89
N ASP A 24 4.30 -9.89 -16.68
CA ASP A 24 5.06 -11.10 -17.00
C ASP A 24 5.79 -11.66 -15.78
N ILE A 25 6.34 -10.81 -14.91
CA ILE A 25 6.89 -11.24 -13.61
C ILE A 25 5.80 -11.88 -12.74
N MET A 26 4.61 -11.29 -12.69
CA MET A 26 3.50 -11.86 -11.91
C MET A 26 3.09 -13.24 -12.46
N ARG A 27 2.92 -13.38 -13.79
CA ARG A 27 2.61 -14.66 -14.44
C ARG A 27 3.67 -15.70 -14.13
N PHE A 28 4.95 -15.35 -14.26
CA PHE A 28 6.07 -16.26 -13.98
C PHE A 28 5.97 -16.88 -12.57
N TRP A 29 5.72 -16.08 -11.55
CA TRP A 29 5.63 -16.59 -10.19
C TRP A 29 4.34 -17.38 -9.94
N LEU A 30 3.20 -16.94 -10.49
CA LEU A 30 1.94 -17.67 -10.38
C LEU A 30 2.01 -19.02 -11.10
N ASP A 31 2.64 -19.09 -12.27
CA ASP A 31 2.88 -20.34 -12.99
C ASP A 31 3.80 -21.31 -12.24
N MET A 32 4.69 -20.78 -11.39
CA MET A 32 5.50 -21.57 -10.47
C MET A 32 4.74 -22.05 -9.22
N GLY A 33 3.50 -21.62 -9.03
CA GLY A 33 2.63 -22.08 -7.96
C GLY A 33 2.68 -21.27 -6.68
N VAL A 34 3.05 -19.96 -6.72
CA VAL A 34 2.83 -19.09 -5.57
C VAL A 34 1.35 -18.76 -5.43
N ASP A 35 0.85 -18.64 -4.19
CA ASP A 35 -0.56 -18.42 -3.90
C ASP A 35 -0.97 -16.94 -3.95
N GLY A 36 -0.05 -16.04 -4.31
CA GLY A 36 -0.34 -14.62 -4.46
C GLY A 36 0.81 -13.70 -4.09
N PHE A 37 0.51 -12.42 -3.86
CA PHE A 37 1.52 -11.39 -3.67
C PHE A 37 1.23 -10.51 -2.46
N ARG A 38 2.28 -10.19 -1.71
CA ARG A 38 2.34 -8.99 -0.88
C ARG A 38 2.96 -7.87 -1.71
N GLU A 39 2.24 -6.80 -1.89
CA GLU A 39 2.60 -5.69 -2.74
C GLU A 39 3.15 -4.54 -1.90
N ASP A 40 4.47 -4.37 -1.99
CA ASP A 40 5.24 -3.42 -1.19
C ASP A 40 4.89 -1.97 -1.53
N VAL A 41 4.46 -1.20 -0.53
CA VAL A 41 4.10 0.23 -0.64
C VAL A 41 3.30 0.53 -1.92
N ILE A 42 2.35 -0.34 -2.24
CA ILE A 42 1.64 -0.36 -3.53
C ILE A 42 0.93 0.97 -3.84
N THR A 43 0.57 1.71 -2.81
CA THR A 43 -0.11 3.01 -2.94
C THR A 43 0.79 4.11 -3.50
N TYR A 44 2.10 3.86 -3.67
CA TYR A 44 3.09 4.82 -4.15
C TYR A 44 3.54 4.59 -5.60
N ILE A 45 3.02 3.60 -6.30
CA ILE A 45 3.49 3.23 -7.66
C ILE A 45 3.18 4.30 -8.72
N ALA A 46 2.10 5.08 -8.55
CA ALA A 46 1.81 6.21 -9.42
C ALA A 46 2.55 7.48 -8.97
N LYS A 47 2.86 8.34 -9.94
CA LYS A 47 3.48 9.64 -9.72
C LYS A 47 2.66 10.73 -10.40
N ALA A 48 2.64 11.93 -9.81
CA ALA A 48 2.04 13.09 -10.45
C ALA A 48 2.76 13.45 -11.75
N ASP A 49 2.02 13.91 -12.74
CA ASP A 49 2.58 14.28 -14.04
C ASP A 49 3.59 15.43 -13.88
N GLY A 50 4.68 15.38 -14.65
CA GLY A 50 5.75 16.37 -14.59
C GLY A 50 6.67 16.25 -13.36
N LEU A 51 6.45 15.29 -12.47
CA LEU A 51 7.27 15.07 -11.26
C LEU A 51 7.54 16.36 -10.47
N PRO A 52 6.52 17.05 -9.98
CA PRO A 52 6.66 18.34 -9.33
C PRO A 52 7.51 18.26 -8.06
N SER A 53 8.32 19.29 -7.82
CA SER A 53 9.13 19.38 -6.61
C SER A 53 8.30 19.83 -5.42
N ALA A 54 8.53 19.23 -4.26
CA ALA A 54 7.90 19.67 -3.02
C ALA A 54 8.44 21.03 -2.56
N LYS A 55 7.53 21.93 -2.17
CA LYS A 55 7.89 23.24 -1.62
C LYS A 55 8.54 23.13 -0.23
N ILE A 56 8.09 22.17 0.57
CA ILE A 56 8.58 21.92 1.93
C ILE A 56 9.22 20.53 1.94
N LYS A 57 10.45 20.45 2.42
CA LYS A 57 11.15 19.18 2.61
C LYS A 57 10.95 18.72 4.06
N LEU A 58 10.16 17.69 4.25
CA LEU A 58 9.97 17.04 5.54
C LEU A 58 10.70 15.69 5.55
N PRO A 59 11.39 15.32 6.62
CA PRO A 59 11.94 13.99 6.76
C PRO A 59 10.82 12.95 6.57
N ALA A 60 11.07 11.91 5.78
CA ALA A 60 10.17 10.78 5.50
C ALA A 60 8.79 11.11 4.92
N ALA A 61 8.51 12.37 4.53
CA ALA A 61 7.20 12.74 4.01
C ALA A 61 7.25 13.80 2.89
N THR A 62 8.44 14.04 2.32
CA THR A 62 8.61 15.07 1.29
C THR A 62 7.83 14.74 0.03
N GLY A 63 6.87 15.58 -0.32
CA GLY A 63 6.13 15.49 -1.59
C GLY A 63 5.10 14.37 -1.65
N MET A 64 4.64 13.81 -0.53
CA MET A 64 3.66 12.72 -0.49
C MET A 64 2.43 12.97 -1.36
N GLN A 65 1.94 14.19 -1.43
CA GLN A 65 0.81 14.57 -2.28
C GLN A 65 1.01 14.29 -3.78
N TYR A 66 2.27 14.05 -4.20
CA TYR A 66 2.61 13.78 -5.60
C TYR A 66 2.83 12.31 -5.93
N TYR A 67 2.73 11.41 -4.93
CA TYR A 67 2.95 9.98 -5.15
C TYR A 67 2.12 9.05 -4.25
N THR A 68 1.34 9.56 -3.30
CA THR A 68 0.58 8.71 -2.37
C THR A 68 -0.89 8.63 -2.78
N ASN A 69 -1.42 7.42 -2.92
CA ASN A 69 -2.84 7.15 -3.21
C ASN A 69 -3.38 7.96 -4.41
N LEU A 70 -2.58 8.17 -5.43
CA LEU A 70 -3.04 8.84 -6.64
C LEU A 70 -4.06 7.98 -7.38
N PRO A 71 -5.09 8.57 -8.04
CA PRO A 71 -6.12 7.79 -8.76
C PRO A 71 -5.55 6.79 -9.75
N LYS A 72 -4.46 7.12 -10.45
CA LYS A 72 -3.75 6.22 -11.38
C LYS A 72 -3.28 4.90 -10.75
N VAL A 73 -3.14 4.81 -9.42
CA VAL A 73 -2.82 3.53 -8.74
C VAL A 73 -3.92 2.52 -8.99
N HIS A 74 -5.18 2.93 -8.83
CA HIS A 74 -6.34 2.06 -9.08
C HIS A 74 -6.41 1.57 -10.52
N ASP A 75 -6.09 2.45 -11.49
CA ASP A 75 -6.07 2.08 -12.90
C ASP A 75 -5.02 0.98 -13.18
N TYR A 76 -3.82 1.11 -12.59
CA TYR A 76 -2.76 0.12 -12.74
C TYR A 76 -3.10 -1.20 -12.07
N LEU A 77 -3.65 -1.17 -10.85
CA LEU A 77 -4.07 -2.38 -10.15
C LEU A 77 -5.25 -3.08 -10.85
N ALA A 78 -6.20 -2.31 -11.36
CA ALA A 78 -7.29 -2.86 -12.17
C ALA A 78 -6.77 -3.51 -13.46
N GLU A 79 -5.74 -2.92 -14.09
CA GLU A 79 -5.07 -3.52 -15.25
C GLU A 79 -4.39 -4.84 -14.87
N PHE A 80 -3.61 -4.88 -13.77
CA PHE A 80 -2.95 -6.10 -13.31
C PHE A 80 -3.96 -7.19 -12.93
N LYS A 81 -5.03 -6.81 -12.24
CA LYS A 81 -6.11 -7.74 -11.88
C LYS A 81 -6.74 -8.35 -13.13
N ARG A 82 -7.23 -7.53 -14.04
CA ARG A 82 -7.90 -7.96 -15.27
C ARG A 82 -7.00 -8.80 -16.17
N ASP A 83 -5.72 -8.41 -16.34
CA ASP A 83 -4.82 -9.01 -17.32
C ASP A 83 -4.01 -10.20 -16.78
N VAL A 84 -3.96 -10.37 -15.44
CA VAL A 84 -3.19 -11.45 -14.80
C VAL A 84 -3.98 -12.13 -13.69
N LEU A 85 -4.29 -11.42 -12.59
CA LEU A 85 -4.75 -12.07 -11.36
C LEU A 85 -6.08 -12.79 -11.51
N ASP A 86 -7.00 -12.29 -12.33
CA ASP A 86 -8.29 -12.92 -12.57
C ASP A 86 -8.21 -14.29 -13.28
N PHE A 87 -7.02 -14.67 -13.77
CA PHE A 87 -6.78 -15.97 -14.39
C PHE A 87 -6.20 -17.03 -13.43
N TYR A 88 -5.92 -16.65 -12.18
CA TYR A 88 -5.31 -17.51 -11.17
C TYR A 88 -6.15 -17.51 -9.90
N ASP A 89 -6.14 -18.62 -9.19
CA ASP A 89 -6.65 -18.70 -7.82
C ASP A 89 -5.57 -18.17 -6.87
N CYS A 90 -5.51 -16.86 -6.72
CA CYS A 90 -4.45 -16.18 -5.98
C CYS A 90 -4.99 -15.06 -5.09
N PHE A 91 -4.18 -14.64 -4.15
CA PHE A 91 -4.53 -13.65 -3.13
C PHE A 91 -3.56 -12.46 -3.13
N THR A 92 -4.07 -11.25 -2.94
CA THR A 92 -3.25 -10.04 -2.92
C THR A 92 -3.37 -9.27 -1.61
N VAL A 93 -2.22 -8.83 -1.09
CA VAL A 93 -2.14 -8.01 0.13
C VAL A 93 -1.33 -6.76 -0.16
N GLY A 94 -1.98 -5.62 -0.26
CA GLY A 94 -1.32 -4.34 -0.50
C GLY A 94 -0.83 -3.70 0.78
N GLU A 95 0.34 -3.09 0.76
CA GLU A 95 0.84 -2.27 1.85
C GLU A 95 0.49 -0.80 1.63
N GLY A 96 -0.25 -0.23 2.62
CA GLY A 96 -0.70 1.16 2.58
C GLY A 96 -0.25 1.96 3.80
N PRO A 97 0.97 2.52 3.80
CA PRO A 97 1.41 3.37 4.89
C PRO A 97 0.60 4.67 4.95
N ARG A 98 0.39 5.16 6.18
CA ARG A 98 -0.27 6.46 6.46
C ARG A 98 -1.63 6.62 5.78
N MET A 99 -2.45 5.58 5.85
CA MET A 99 -3.72 5.48 5.17
C MET A 99 -4.88 5.51 6.18
N GLU A 100 -5.98 6.11 5.80
CA GLU A 100 -7.24 6.04 6.54
C GLU A 100 -8.10 4.87 6.04
N PRO A 101 -8.99 4.29 6.88
CA PRO A 101 -9.83 3.15 6.48
C PRO A 101 -10.67 3.41 5.24
N GLU A 102 -11.15 4.64 5.04
CA GLU A 102 -11.93 5.03 3.87
C GLU A 102 -11.12 4.94 2.57
N VAL A 103 -9.83 5.29 2.65
CA VAL A 103 -8.90 5.13 1.51
C VAL A 103 -8.60 3.65 1.27
N ALA A 104 -8.35 2.87 2.33
CA ALA A 104 -8.15 1.43 2.20
C ALA A 104 -9.35 0.74 1.52
N LEU A 105 -10.57 1.14 1.89
CA LEU A 105 -11.79 0.62 1.26
C LEU A 105 -11.89 0.89 -0.24
N SER A 106 -11.22 1.91 -0.78
CA SER A 106 -11.20 2.12 -2.23
C SER A 106 -10.42 1.03 -2.98
N TYR A 107 -9.54 0.29 -2.30
CA TYR A 107 -8.79 -0.82 -2.86
C TYR A 107 -9.45 -2.19 -2.65
N VAL A 108 -10.06 -2.40 -1.47
CA VAL A 108 -10.46 -3.74 -1.00
C VAL A 108 -11.97 -3.92 -0.81
N ARG A 109 -12.79 -2.90 -1.08
CA ARG A 109 -14.23 -3.01 -0.94
C ARG A 109 -14.78 -4.09 -1.86
N GLU A 110 -15.52 -5.03 -1.29
CA GLU A 110 -16.17 -6.08 -2.07
C GLU A 110 -17.04 -5.51 -3.18
N GLY A 111 -16.89 -6.04 -4.38
CA GLY A 111 -17.60 -5.63 -5.59
C GLY A 111 -16.68 -5.58 -6.83
N LYS A 112 -17.22 -5.09 -7.92
CA LYS A 112 -16.56 -5.06 -9.23
C LYS A 112 -15.31 -4.17 -9.29
N ASP A 113 -15.22 -3.18 -8.43
CA ASP A 113 -14.12 -2.21 -8.40
C ASP A 113 -13.01 -2.61 -7.41
N LYS A 114 -13.11 -3.79 -6.80
CA LYS A 114 -12.09 -4.36 -5.93
C LYS A 114 -10.82 -4.65 -6.72
N VAL A 115 -9.69 -4.09 -6.27
CA VAL A 115 -8.39 -4.25 -6.93
C VAL A 115 -7.38 -5.02 -6.10
N LEU A 116 -7.60 -5.14 -4.78
CA LEU A 116 -6.80 -5.93 -3.85
C LEU A 116 -7.71 -6.71 -2.90
N ASP A 117 -7.23 -7.82 -2.35
CA ASP A 117 -8.02 -8.61 -1.41
C ASP A 117 -7.95 -8.06 0.01
N MET A 118 -6.77 -7.57 0.42
CA MET A 118 -6.52 -7.09 1.77
C MET A 118 -5.54 -5.93 1.78
N MET A 119 -5.64 -5.05 2.77
CA MET A 119 -4.69 -3.96 3.01
C MET A 119 -4.00 -4.08 4.36
N ILE A 120 -2.67 -3.93 4.35
CA ILE A 120 -1.85 -3.72 5.54
C ILE A 120 -1.88 -2.22 5.86
N ASN A 121 -2.21 -1.87 7.10
CA ASN A 121 -2.10 -0.51 7.62
C ASN A 121 -1.14 -0.45 8.81
N PHE A 122 -0.66 0.75 9.15
CA PHE A 122 0.32 0.98 10.21
C PHE A 122 -0.25 1.75 11.41
N ALA A 123 -1.55 2.06 11.42
CA ALA A 123 -2.15 2.92 12.44
C ALA A 123 -1.94 2.43 13.88
N HIS A 124 -1.90 1.12 14.10
CA HIS A 124 -1.64 0.52 15.41
C HIS A 124 -0.16 0.53 15.77
N MET A 125 0.74 0.41 14.79
CA MET A 125 2.20 0.51 14.97
C MET A 125 2.64 1.94 15.28
N GLU A 126 1.88 2.93 14.82
CA GLU A 126 2.14 4.35 15.08
C GLU A 126 1.54 4.83 16.41
N ALA A 127 0.87 3.97 17.19
CA ALA A 127 0.17 4.35 18.42
C ALA A 127 1.10 4.91 19.50
N ASP A 128 2.36 4.49 19.51
CA ASP A 128 3.42 4.95 20.42
C ASP A 128 4.46 5.86 19.75
N CYS A 129 4.20 6.32 18.53
CA CYS A 129 5.08 7.22 17.79
C CYS A 129 4.66 8.69 17.91
N PHE A 130 5.64 9.60 17.73
CA PHE A 130 5.43 11.06 17.73
C PHE A 130 5.71 11.64 16.39
N ILE A 131 5.32 11.80 15.40
CA ILE A 131 5.64 12.37 14.07
C ILE A 131 6.31 11.32 13.17
N THR A 132 7.30 10.59 13.68
CA THR A 132 8.02 9.55 12.92
C THR A 132 8.25 8.33 13.81
N ASP A 133 8.47 7.18 13.21
CA ASP A 133 8.75 5.91 13.87
C ASP A 133 10.04 5.94 14.73
N PHE A 134 10.89 6.97 14.51
CA PHE A 134 12.12 7.17 15.27
C PHE A 134 11.93 7.94 16.58
N LEU A 135 10.78 8.57 16.80
CA LEU A 135 10.45 9.32 18.01
C LEU A 135 9.35 8.57 18.78
N GLN A 136 9.79 7.65 19.63
CA GLN A 136 8.88 6.85 20.45
C GLN A 136 8.33 7.64 21.64
N ARG A 137 7.10 7.33 22.02
CA ARG A 137 6.41 7.76 23.24
C ARG A 137 6.26 6.56 24.18
N PRO A 138 5.98 6.78 25.47
CA PRO A 138 5.51 5.70 26.32
C PRO A 138 4.28 5.01 25.71
N PHE A 139 4.24 3.69 25.80
CA PHE A 139 3.14 2.88 25.28
C PHE A 139 1.80 3.32 25.86
N ASP A 140 0.81 3.53 24.99
CA ASP A 140 -0.56 3.92 25.36
C ASP A 140 -1.56 2.90 24.81
N LEU A 141 -2.01 2.00 25.70
CA LEU A 141 -2.98 0.97 25.36
C LEU A 141 -4.32 1.55 24.83
N ILE A 142 -4.70 2.74 25.28
CA ILE A 142 -5.96 3.39 24.81
C ILE A 142 -5.81 3.81 23.35
N LYS A 143 -4.67 4.35 22.96
CA LYS A 143 -4.38 4.69 21.55
C LYS A 143 -4.36 3.46 20.68
N LEU A 144 -3.67 2.39 21.11
CA LEU A 144 -3.64 1.13 20.40
C LEU A 144 -5.06 0.58 20.17
N LYS A 145 -5.88 0.51 21.23
CA LYS A 145 -7.27 0.06 21.12
C LYS A 145 -8.09 0.94 20.19
N LYS A 146 -7.93 2.27 20.25
CA LYS A 146 -8.62 3.20 19.34
C LYS A 146 -8.24 2.95 17.88
N ALA A 147 -6.96 2.73 17.59
CA ALA A 147 -6.49 2.40 16.24
C ALA A 147 -7.15 1.13 15.71
N PHE A 148 -7.08 0.02 16.46
CA PHE A 148 -7.75 -1.23 16.08
C PHE A 148 -9.27 -1.06 15.94
N THR A 149 -9.92 -0.44 16.92
CA THR A 149 -11.39 -0.23 16.88
C THR A 149 -11.80 0.56 15.66
N LYS A 150 -11.10 1.67 15.35
CA LYS A 150 -11.35 2.49 14.17
C LYS A 150 -11.32 1.66 12.89
N TRP A 151 -10.23 0.92 12.68
CA TRP A 151 -10.04 0.11 11.48
C TRP A 151 -11.05 -1.02 11.40
N GLN A 152 -11.22 -1.81 12.46
CA GLN A 152 -12.19 -2.90 12.48
C GLN A 152 -13.61 -2.43 12.21
N THR A 153 -14.06 -1.39 12.90
CA THR A 153 -15.43 -0.89 12.74
C THR A 153 -15.69 -0.34 11.34
N LYS A 154 -14.72 0.36 10.76
CA LYS A 154 -14.86 0.97 9.43
C LYS A 154 -14.80 -0.05 8.30
N MET A 155 -13.96 -1.09 8.44
CA MET A 155 -13.75 -2.13 7.44
C MET A 155 -14.77 -3.26 7.51
N TYR A 156 -15.37 -3.51 8.69
CA TYR A 156 -16.28 -4.63 8.92
C TYR A 156 -17.42 -4.69 7.91
N GLY A 157 -17.57 -5.87 7.28
CA GLY A 157 -18.60 -6.14 6.28
C GLY A 157 -18.42 -5.40 4.94
N LYS A 158 -17.27 -4.73 4.72
CA LYS A 158 -17.03 -3.94 3.51
C LYS A 158 -15.75 -4.32 2.78
N GLY A 159 -14.77 -4.85 3.49
CA GLY A 159 -13.47 -5.25 2.95
C GLY A 159 -12.59 -5.80 4.06
N TRP A 160 -11.47 -6.43 3.68
CA TRP A 160 -10.57 -7.10 4.60
C TRP A 160 -9.42 -6.20 5.02
N ASN A 161 -9.14 -6.21 6.33
CA ASN A 161 -8.03 -5.51 6.95
C ASN A 161 -7.00 -6.54 7.42
N ALA A 162 -5.76 -6.44 6.97
CA ALA A 162 -4.68 -7.28 7.45
C ALA A 162 -4.29 -6.90 8.88
N LEU A 163 -4.51 -7.82 9.81
CA LEU A 163 -4.17 -7.65 11.22
C LEU A 163 -2.82 -8.30 11.51
N TYR A 164 -1.95 -7.56 12.16
CA TYR A 164 -0.64 -8.03 12.63
C TYR A 164 -0.21 -7.26 13.86
N MET A 165 0.75 -7.78 14.61
CA MET A 165 1.26 -7.16 15.84
C MET A 165 2.73 -6.75 15.70
N GLU A 166 3.45 -7.30 14.74
CA GLU A 166 4.85 -7.02 14.45
C GLU A 166 5.14 -7.27 12.97
N ASN A 167 6.17 -6.66 12.45
CA ASN A 167 6.68 -6.90 11.10
C ASN A 167 8.21 -6.69 11.05
N HIS A 168 8.80 -6.83 9.86
CA HIS A 168 10.23 -6.68 9.65
C HIS A 168 10.73 -5.23 9.74
N ASP A 169 9.85 -4.23 9.71
CA ASP A 169 10.16 -2.80 9.75
C ASP A 169 10.08 -2.21 11.17
N HIS A 170 9.42 -2.91 12.09
CA HIS A 170 9.22 -2.45 13.46
C HIS A 170 9.75 -3.50 14.45
N PRO A 171 10.49 -3.06 15.47
CA PRO A 171 10.98 -3.97 16.53
C PRO A 171 9.80 -4.55 17.33
N ARG A 172 10.05 -5.71 17.91
CA ARG A 172 9.12 -6.38 18.83
C ARG A 172 8.95 -5.63 20.13
#